data_beeffda8fe19c4dd4804eac4ce8f753f
#
_entry.id   beeffda8fe19c4dd4804eac4ce8f753f
#
_cell.length_a   1.000
_cell.length_b   1.000
_cell.length_c   1.000
_cell.angle_alpha   90.00
_cell.angle_beta   90.00
_cell.angle_gamma   90.00
#
_symmetry.space_group_name_H-M   'P 1'
#
loop_
_entity.id
_entity.type
_entity.pdbx_description
1 polymer ?
#
loop_
_entity_poly.entity_id
_entity_poly.type
_entity_poly.pdbx_seq_one_letter_code
_entity_poly.pdbx_strand_id
1 'polypeptide(L)'
;MLKPNDEYGGKGIVLGWEVDDGTWEGAVRGALKEPFVVQERVPIPSEAYPSVVDGRVILADRILDTAPFAYRGAYVDGCMSRLSTAALVNVTAGGGSQTPTFLVEER
;
A
#
# COMPACT_ATOMS: atom_id res chain seq x y z
N MET A 1 2.72 -10.73 -5.46
CA MET A 1 2.12 -9.59 -6.16
C MET A 1 2.77 -9.43 -7.52
N LEU A 2 2.00 -9.23 -8.55
CA LEU A 2 2.45 -8.90 -9.90
C LEU A 2 2.12 -7.42 -10.15
N LYS A 3 3.09 -6.65 -10.62
CA LYS A 3 2.98 -5.19 -10.74
C LYS A 3 3.57 -4.72 -12.08
N PRO A 4 2.82 -3.97 -12.93
CA PRO A 4 3.39 -3.36 -14.13
C PRO A 4 4.39 -2.24 -13.77
N ASN A 5 5.42 -2.05 -14.62
CA ASN A 5 6.44 -1.02 -14.37
C ASN A 5 5.92 0.41 -14.51
N ASP A 6 5.07 0.66 -15.49
CA ASP A 6 4.74 2.01 -15.94
C ASP A 6 3.28 2.42 -15.66
N GLU A 7 2.63 1.78 -14.67
CA GLU A 7 1.26 2.12 -14.28
C GLU A 7 1.21 2.75 -12.88
N TYR A 8 0.14 3.50 -12.65
CA TYR A 8 -0.12 4.20 -11.38
C TYR A 8 -1.50 3.87 -10.81
N GLY A 9 -1.75 4.26 -9.58
CA GLY A 9 -3.07 4.13 -8.95
C GLY A 9 -3.51 2.68 -8.72
N GLY A 10 -2.59 1.72 -8.72
CA GLY A 10 -2.89 0.29 -8.54
C GLY A 10 -3.40 -0.42 -9.79
N LYS A 11 -3.46 0.25 -10.93
CA LYS A 11 -3.93 -0.34 -12.19
C LYS A 11 -3.00 -1.48 -12.63
N GLY A 12 -3.59 -2.60 -13.05
CA GLY A 12 -2.86 -3.77 -13.52
C GLY A 12 -2.13 -4.58 -12.44
N ILE A 13 -2.25 -4.22 -11.16
CA ILE A 13 -1.70 -5.02 -10.05
C ILE A 13 -2.58 -6.25 -9.83
N VAL A 14 -1.92 -7.42 -9.69
CA VAL A 14 -2.58 -8.66 -9.30
C VAL A 14 -1.97 -9.16 -7.99
N LEU A 15 -2.83 -9.31 -6.97
CA LEU A 15 -2.48 -9.84 -5.67
C LEU A 15 -2.73 -11.35 -5.65
N GLY A 16 -1.69 -12.16 -5.75
CA GLY A 16 -1.81 -13.61 -5.87
C GLY A 16 -2.52 -14.31 -4.71
N TRP A 17 -2.66 -13.65 -3.57
CA TRP A 17 -3.41 -14.16 -2.40
C TRP A 17 -4.90 -13.76 -2.41
N GLU A 18 -5.36 -12.99 -3.40
CA GLU A 18 -6.75 -12.54 -3.56
C GLU A 18 -7.42 -13.16 -4.80
N VAL A 19 -6.67 -13.95 -5.57
CA VAL A 19 -7.15 -14.60 -6.79
C VAL A 19 -6.91 -16.10 -6.75
N ASP A 20 -7.64 -16.86 -7.55
CA ASP A 20 -7.41 -18.29 -7.74
C ASP A 20 -6.16 -18.56 -8.60
N ASP A 21 -5.67 -19.81 -8.56
CA ASP A 21 -4.45 -20.24 -9.25
C ASP A 21 -4.54 -20.02 -10.77
N GLY A 22 -5.69 -20.28 -11.38
CA GLY A 22 -5.89 -20.09 -12.82
C GLY A 22 -5.80 -18.63 -13.24
N THR A 23 -6.39 -17.73 -12.46
CA THR A 23 -6.28 -16.29 -12.64
C THR A 23 -4.85 -15.80 -12.44
N TRP A 24 -4.15 -16.31 -11.42
CA TRP A 24 -2.74 -16.00 -11.17
C TRP A 24 -1.84 -16.44 -12.33
N GLU A 25 -1.97 -17.68 -12.80
CA GLU A 25 -1.20 -18.20 -13.94
C GLU A 25 -1.45 -17.39 -15.22
N GLY A 26 -2.71 -17.03 -15.46
CA GLY A 26 -3.08 -16.19 -16.60
C GLY A 26 -2.41 -14.82 -16.55
N ALA A 27 -2.40 -14.19 -15.38
CA ALA A 27 -1.75 -12.91 -15.14
C ALA A 27 -0.22 -12.99 -15.36
N VAL A 28 0.43 -14.03 -14.82
CA VAL A 28 1.88 -14.27 -15.02
C VAL A 28 2.21 -14.47 -16.48
N ARG A 29 1.42 -15.27 -17.22
CA ARG A 29 1.63 -15.46 -18.67
C ARG A 29 1.46 -14.16 -19.47
N GLY A 30 0.50 -13.31 -19.08
CA GLY A 30 0.31 -11.98 -19.67
C GLY A 30 1.52 -11.08 -19.43
N ALA A 31 2.02 -11.08 -18.22
CA ALA A 31 3.16 -10.29 -17.78
C ALA A 31 4.50 -10.66 -18.45
N LEU A 32 4.61 -11.82 -19.08
CA LEU A 32 5.80 -12.18 -19.86
C LEU A 32 5.92 -11.39 -21.17
N LYS A 33 4.87 -10.68 -21.57
CA LYS A 33 4.82 -9.90 -22.83
C LYS A 33 5.13 -8.42 -22.64
N GLU A 34 5.13 -7.94 -21.40
CA GLU A 34 5.29 -6.55 -21.04
C GLU A 34 6.19 -6.43 -19.78
N PRO A 35 6.77 -5.27 -19.50
CA PRO A 35 7.59 -5.08 -18.31
C PRO A 35 6.77 -5.14 -17.01
N PHE A 36 6.93 -6.21 -16.26
CA PHE A 36 6.33 -6.41 -14.94
C PHE A 36 7.37 -6.78 -13.89
N VAL A 37 7.05 -6.53 -12.64
CA VAL A 37 7.80 -6.97 -11.47
C VAL A 37 6.97 -7.98 -10.70
N VAL A 38 7.59 -9.09 -10.31
CA VAL A 38 7.05 -10.03 -9.31
C VAL A 38 7.64 -9.66 -7.96
N GLN A 39 6.78 -9.39 -7.00
CA GLN A 39 7.18 -9.01 -5.65
C GLN A 39 6.60 -9.98 -4.64
N GLU A 40 7.44 -10.47 -3.74
CA GLU A 40 7.03 -11.28 -2.60
C GLU A 40 6.13 -10.46 -1.65
N ARG A 41 5.18 -11.13 -1.01
CA ARG A 41 4.34 -10.53 0.02
C ARG A 41 5.12 -10.39 1.32
N VAL A 42 5.20 -9.18 1.84
CA VAL A 42 5.64 -8.91 3.21
C VAL A 42 4.40 -8.90 4.09
N PRO A 43 4.36 -9.62 5.22
CA PRO A 43 3.28 -9.51 6.19
C PRO A 43 3.18 -8.07 6.71
N ILE A 44 2.01 -7.48 6.59
CA ILE A 44 1.77 -6.11 7.03
C ILE A 44 0.87 -6.16 8.26
N PRO A 45 1.30 -5.61 9.42
CA PRO A 45 0.46 -5.54 10.60
C PRO A 45 -0.70 -4.55 10.40
N SER A 46 -1.80 -4.81 11.08
CA SER A 46 -2.96 -3.91 11.16
C SER A 46 -3.09 -3.43 12.60
N GLU A 47 -3.36 -2.17 12.77
CA GLU A 47 -3.53 -1.51 14.08
C GLU A 47 -4.79 -0.65 14.08
N ALA A 48 -5.35 -0.40 15.27
CA ALA A 48 -6.53 0.43 15.45
C ALA A 48 -6.17 1.92 15.39
N TYR A 49 -6.70 2.62 14.38
CA TYR A 49 -6.54 4.05 14.22
C TYR A 49 -7.88 4.78 14.32
N PRO A 50 -7.88 6.03 14.86
CA PRO A 50 -9.09 6.85 14.86
C PRO A 50 -9.50 7.21 13.43
N SER A 51 -10.78 7.05 13.13
CA SER A 51 -11.38 7.39 11.84
C SER A 51 -12.69 8.15 12.07
N VAL A 52 -12.96 9.15 11.25
CA VAL A 52 -14.24 9.87 11.28
C VAL A 52 -15.18 9.23 10.27
N VAL A 53 -16.28 8.66 10.75
CA VAL A 53 -17.34 8.08 9.93
C VAL A 53 -18.66 8.70 10.36
N ASP A 54 -19.38 9.28 9.43
CA ASP A 54 -20.68 9.96 9.68
C ASP A 54 -20.62 10.98 10.85
N GLY A 55 -19.51 11.74 10.91
CA GLY A 55 -19.26 12.76 11.93
C GLY A 55 -18.92 12.21 13.33
N ARG A 56 -18.71 10.91 13.48
CA ARG A 56 -18.31 10.26 14.74
C ARG A 56 -16.90 9.71 14.62
N VAL A 57 -16.12 9.81 15.70
CA VAL A 57 -14.81 9.17 15.81
C VAL A 57 -15.01 7.73 16.23
N ILE A 58 -14.51 6.80 15.42
CA ILE A 58 -14.47 5.38 15.72
C ILE A 58 -13.01 4.89 15.61
N LEU A 59 -12.68 3.82 16.32
CA LEU A 59 -11.43 3.09 16.09
C LEU A 59 -11.68 2.03 15.02
N ALA A 60 -10.84 2.01 14.01
CA ALA A 60 -10.91 1.05 12.92
C ALA A 60 -9.52 0.47 12.60
N ASP A 61 -9.46 -0.83 12.38
CA ASP A 61 -8.22 -1.49 11.99
C ASP A 61 -7.76 -0.99 10.63
N ARG A 62 -6.52 -0.54 10.56
CA ARG A 62 -5.88 0.02 9.37
C ARG A 62 -4.48 -0.53 9.18
N ILE A 63 -4.10 -0.67 7.94
CA ILE A 63 -2.71 -0.85 7.53
C ILE A 63 -2.07 0.52 7.43
N LEU A 64 -0.89 0.70 8.04
CA LEU A 64 -0.06 1.89 7.90
C LEU A 64 1.00 1.66 6.83
N ASP A 65 1.02 2.53 5.85
CA ASP A 65 2.09 2.65 4.87
C ASP A 65 2.90 3.93 5.16
N THR A 66 4.19 3.77 5.36
CA THR A 66 5.13 4.85 5.63
C THR A 66 6.14 4.94 4.51
N ALA A 67 6.15 6.06 3.80
CA ALA A 67 7.01 6.34 2.67
C ALA A 67 7.99 7.48 3.00
N PRO A 68 9.19 7.18 3.54
CA PRO A 68 10.21 8.19 3.82
C PRO A 68 10.83 8.73 2.52
N PHE A 69 11.08 10.04 2.48
CA PHE A 69 11.76 10.70 1.36
C PHE A 69 13.28 10.61 1.58
N ALA A 70 13.91 9.63 0.95
CA ALA A 70 15.33 9.39 1.06
C ALA A 70 16.12 10.07 -0.08
N TYR A 71 17.16 10.81 0.27
CA TYR A 71 18.00 11.52 -0.66
C TYR A 71 19.38 10.87 -0.76
N ARG A 72 19.70 10.34 -1.94
CA ARG A 72 20.99 9.68 -2.28
C ARG A 72 21.44 8.59 -1.29
N GLY A 73 20.50 8.00 -0.57
CA GLY A 73 20.82 7.02 0.48
C GLY A 73 21.53 7.62 1.72
N ALA A 74 21.63 8.93 1.83
CA ALA A 74 22.41 9.61 2.88
C ALA A 74 21.54 10.16 4.02
N TYR A 75 20.35 10.67 3.71
CA TYR A 75 19.44 11.20 4.73
C TYR A 75 17.97 11.11 4.30
N VAL A 76 17.08 11.23 5.26
CA VAL A 76 15.63 11.29 5.07
C VAL A 76 15.14 12.68 5.47
N ASP A 77 14.37 13.31 4.59
CA ASP A 77 13.79 14.64 4.82
C ASP A 77 12.27 14.57 4.66
N GLY A 78 11.61 14.14 5.71
CA GLY A 78 10.17 13.98 5.75
C GLY A 78 9.69 12.58 5.39
N CYS A 79 8.38 12.40 5.58
CA CYS A 79 7.70 11.14 5.36
C CYS A 79 6.25 11.38 4.97
N MET A 80 5.75 10.61 4.01
CA MET A 80 4.33 10.52 3.74
C MET A 80 3.78 9.27 4.40
N SER A 81 2.72 9.42 5.21
CA SER A 81 2.02 8.30 5.82
C SER A 81 0.60 8.17 5.28
N ARG A 82 0.19 6.93 5.03
CA ARG A 82 -1.15 6.59 4.53
C ARG A 82 -1.74 5.46 5.35
N LEU A 83 -3.04 5.54 5.60
CA LEU A 83 -3.82 4.49 6.26
C LEU A 83 -4.79 3.86 5.25
N SER A 84 -4.95 2.54 5.30
CA SER A 84 -5.86 1.82 4.41
C SER A 84 -6.53 0.65 5.12
N THR A 85 -7.76 0.32 4.69
CA THR A 85 -8.45 -0.93 5.06
C THR A 85 -8.13 -2.07 4.09
N ALA A 86 -7.59 -1.76 2.92
CA ALA A 86 -7.26 -2.72 1.87
C ALA A 86 -5.76 -3.02 1.82
N ALA A 87 -5.40 -4.21 1.39
CA ALA A 87 -4.01 -4.63 1.22
C ALA A 87 -3.25 -3.74 0.22
N LEU A 88 -3.94 -3.19 -0.77
CA LEU A 88 -3.39 -2.21 -1.70
C LEU A 88 -3.71 -0.80 -1.19
N VAL A 89 -2.69 -0.13 -0.62
CA VAL A 89 -2.84 1.24 -0.10
C VAL A 89 -2.91 2.21 -1.27
N ASN A 90 -4.14 2.64 -1.60
CA ASN A 90 -4.38 3.55 -2.71
C ASN A 90 -5.38 4.64 -2.32
N VAL A 91 -4.89 5.86 -2.15
CA VAL A 91 -5.71 7.03 -1.82
C VAL A 91 -6.58 7.44 -3.00
N THR A 92 -6.06 7.37 -4.21
CA THR A 92 -6.77 7.80 -5.44
C THR A 92 -7.96 6.90 -5.76
N ALA A 93 -7.87 5.60 -5.50
CA ALA A 93 -8.97 4.66 -5.71
C ALA A 93 -9.96 4.58 -4.52
N GLY A 94 -9.78 5.41 -3.48
CA GLY A 94 -10.69 5.52 -2.36
C GLY A 94 -10.47 4.50 -1.24
N GLY A 95 -9.46 3.63 -1.33
CA GLY A 95 -9.15 2.62 -0.30
C GLY A 95 -8.27 3.12 0.85
N GLY A 96 -7.68 4.31 0.72
CA GLY A 96 -6.75 4.86 1.69
C GLY A 96 -6.96 6.34 1.98
N SER A 97 -6.33 6.81 3.06
CA SER A 97 -6.29 8.23 3.43
C SER A 97 -4.86 8.63 3.81
N GLN A 98 -4.48 9.86 3.52
CA GLN A 98 -3.26 10.46 4.08
C GLN A 98 -3.47 10.76 5.56
N THR A 99 -2.41 10.62 6.34
CA THR A 99 -2.40 10.93 7.78
C THR A 99 -1.14 11.73 8.12
N PRO A 100 -1.19 12.64 9.11
CA PRO A 100 0.00 13.32 9.59
C PRO A 100 1.00 12.33 10.20
N THR A 101 2.29 12.63 10.03
CA THR A 101 3.40 11.92 10.67
C THR A 101 3.98 12.82 11.77
N PHE A 102 4.12 12.29 12.97
CA PHE A 102 4.70 13.01 14.10
C PHE A 102 6.01 12.36 14.51
N LEU A 103 7.05 13.17 14.69
CA LEU A 103 8.28 12.73 15.33
C LEU A 103 8.11 12.86 16.84
N VAL A 104 8.40 11.80 17.57
CA VAL A 104 8.35 11.78 19.03
C VAL A 104 9.72 11.40 19.57
N GLU A 105 10.13 12.03 20.67
CA GLU A 105 11.33 11.65 21.41
C GLU A 105 10.93 10.68 22.52
N GLU A 106 11.66 9.58 22.65
CA GLU A 106 11.58 8.73 23.83
C GLU A 106 12.14 9.49 25.02
N ARG A 107 11.38 9.50 26.13
CA ARG A 107 11.80 10.11 27.39
C ARG A 107 12.31 9.04 28.36
#